data_febed5046a979fc4d80942b1b6a32cf6
#
_entry.id   febed5046a979fc4d80942b1b6a32cf6
#
_cell.length_a   1.000
_cell.length_b   1.000
_cell.length_c   1.000
_cell.angle_alpha   90.00
_cell.angle_beta   90.00
_cell.angle_gamma   90.00
#
_symmetry.space_group_name_H-M   'P 1'
#
loop_
_entity.id
_entity.type
_entity.pdbx_description
1 polymer ?
#
loop_
_entity_poly.entity_id
_entity_poly.type
_entity_poly.pdbx_seq_one_letter_code
_entity_poly.pdbx_strand_id
1 'polypeptide(L)'
;MDEQEPGESAYASSSNDSDLDRQKGLDFDTGFRHILAPAIFGMIVGIFFQQYITPDYSWPSPPQGAILTSLILSPLLYFTLVRDEASRWYEYSLGLALPGLIFFMMWFSGWGALFCGGYGALLLWVWISTSWGRYELPPFRYGVWHAFAVDIGAFSGALLVYSIGL
;
A
#
# COMPACT_ATOMS: atom_id res chain seq x y z
N MET A 1 31.43 50.38 -18.38
CA MET A 1 29.96 50.46 -18.39
C MET A 1 29.51 49.02 -18.55
N ASP A 2 29.47 48.32 -17.41
CA ASP A 2 29.12 46.87 -17.38
C ASP A 2 27.62 46.77 -17.17
N GLU A 3 26.90 46.38 -18.24
CA GLU A 3 25.49 45.96 -18.14
C GLU A 3 25.45 44.57 -17.49
N GLN A 4 25.20 44.52 -16.19
CA GLN A 4 24.79 43.32 -15.52
C GLN A 4 23.38 42.94 -15.97
N GLU A 5 23.27 41.82 -16.67
CA GLU A 5 22.01 41.19 -17.03
C GLU A 5 21.22 40.79 -15.74
N PRO A 6 20.00 41.34 -15.52
CA PRO A 6 19.24 41.05 -14.30
C PRO A 6 18.44 39.73 -14.35
N GLY A 7 18.75 38.85 -15.28
CA GLY A 7 17.91 37.65 -15.54
C GLY A 7 18.27 36.38 -14.79
N GLU A 8 19.54 36.19 -14.41
CA GLU A 8 20.03 34.88 -13.96
C GLU A 8 19.71 34.55 -12.49
N SER A 9 19.60 35.57 -11.65
CA SER A 9 19.32 35.40 -10.23
C SER A 9 17.88 35.01 -9.90
N ALA A 10 16.91 35.40 -10.74
CA ALA A 10 15.49 35.10 -10.51
C ALA A 10 15.11 33.67 -10.89
N TYR A 11 15.80 33.07 -11.87
CA TYR A 11 15.55 31.67 -12.29
C TYR A 11 16.15 30.67 -11.31
N ALA A 12 17.27 30.99 -10.68
CA ALA A 12 17.93 30.10 -9.70
C ALA A 12 17.14 30.01 -8.38
N SER A 13 16.42 31.04 -7.95
CA SER A 13 15.61 31.01 -6.73
C SER A 13 14.31 30.22 -6.91
N SER A 14 13.69 30.29 -8.11
CA SER A 14 12.42 29.59 -8.36
C SER A 14 12.60 28.09 -8.53
N SER A 15 13.76 27.63 -9.03
CA SER A 15 14.06 26.20 -9.14
C SER A 15 14.33 25.55 -7.76
N ASN A 16 14.95 26.27 -6.84
CA ASN A 16 15.24 25.78 -5.51
C ASN A 16 13.97 25.64 -4.64
N ASP A 17 13.01 26.55 -4.75
CA ASP A 17 11.75 26.46 -4.02
C ASP A 17 10.87 25.31 -4.54
N SER A 18 10.87 25.06 -5.86
CA SER A 18 10.14 23.93 -6.44
C SER A 18 10.75 22.57 -6.05
N ASP A 19 12.06 22.49 -5.88
CA ASP A 19 12.75 21.26 -5.46
C ASP A 19 12.61 21.02 -3.95
N LEU A 20 12.52 22.05 -3.13
CA LEU A 20 12.22 21.96 -1.71
C LEU A 20 10.77 21.54 -1.45
N ASP A 21 9.81 22.00 -2.25
CA ASP A 21 8.42 21.55 -2.17
C ASP A 21 8.25 20.09 -2.66
N ARG A 22 9.08 19.64 -3.60
CA ARG A 22 9.15 18.23 -4.02
C ARG A 22 9.80 17.32 -2.97
N GLN A 23 10.64 17.83 -2.11
CA GLN A 23 11.27 17.13 -0.99
C GLN A 23 10.44 17.17 0.31
N LYS A 24 9.26 17.77 0.29
CA LYS A 24 8.34 17.63 1.43
C LYS A 24 8.04 16.14 1.60
N GLY A 25 8.85 15.55 2.46
CA GLY A 25 8.71 14.17 2.90
C GLY A 25 7.29 13.87 3.34
N LEU A 26 7.00 12.61 3.59
CA LEU A 26 5.70 12.09 4.03
C LEU A 26 4.93 13.13 4.87
N ASP A 27 4.07 13.88 4.21
CA ASP A 27 3.10 14.70 4.91
C ASP A 27 2.16 13.76 5.69
N PHE A 28 1.74 14.18 6.88
CA PHE A 28 0.89 13.36 7.76
C PHE A 28 -0.34 12.83 7.00
N ASP A 29 -0.97 13.65 6.15
CA ASP A 29 -2.12 13.25 5.34
C ASP A 29 -1.76 12.12 4.35
N THR A 30 -0.63 12.20 3.69
CA THR A 30 -0.13 11.17 2.79
C THR A 30 0.18 9.86 3.52
N GLY A 31 0.84 9.95 4.68
CA GLY A 31 1.12 8.80 5.54
C GLY A 31 -0.16 8.14 6.06
N PHE A 32 -1.11 8.96 6.51
CA PHE A 32 -2.40 8.45 6.96
C PHE A 32 -3.14 7.72 5.84
N ARG A 33 -3.30 8.33 4.67
CA ARG A 33 -4.06 7.76 3.54
C ARG A 33 -3.44 6.48 2.99
N HIS A 34 -2.12 6.45 2.84
CA HIS A 34 -1.47 5.38 2.09
C HIS A 34 -0.84 4.30 2.97
N ILE A 35 -0.73 4.51 4.28
CA ILE A 35 -0.20 3.52 5.21
C ILE A 35 -1.27 3.15 6.24
N LEU A 36 -1.73 4.13 7.01
CA LEU A 36 -2.56 3.86 8.17
C LEU A 36 -3.99 3.46 7.79
N ALA A 37 -4.63 4.15 6.86
CA ALA A 37 -6.01 3.86 6.47
C ALA A 37 -6.18 2.45 5.86
N PRO A 38 -5.34 1.99 4.90
CA PRO A 38 -5.44 0.61 4.42
C PRO A 38 -5.06 -0.41 5.50
N ALA A 39 -4.15 -0.11 6.42
CA ALA A 39 -3.83 -1.00 7.55
C ALA A 39 -5.01 -1.13 8.54
N ILE A 40 -5.67 -0.03 8.88
CA ILE A 40 -6.87 -0.05 9.72
C ILE A 40 -8.00 -0.82 9.03
N PHE A 41 -8.21 -0.59 7.73
CA PHE A 41 -9.18 -1.36 6.95
C PHE A 41 -8.88 -2.85 7.01
N GLY A 42 -7.64 -3.25 6.76
CA GLY A 42 -7.18 -4.63 6.88
C GLY A 42 -7.42 -5.19 8.27
N MET A 43 -7.10 -4.45 9.32
CA MET A 43 -7.29 -4.87 10.71
C MET A 43 -8.76 -5.14 11.02
N ILE A 44 -9.67 -4.27 10.61
CA ILE A 44 -11.12 -4.45 10.82
C ILE A 44 -11.60 -5.72 10.11
N VAL A 45 -11.20 -5.89 8.83
CA VAL A 45 -11.56 -7.08 8.05
C VAL A 45 -10.94 -8.34 8.65
N GLY A 46 -9.68 -8.28 9.12
CA GLY A 46 -9.01 -9.40 9.77
C GLY A 46 -9.70 -9.84 11.07
N ILE A 47 -10.11 -8.89 11.90
CA ILE A 47 -10.93 -9.16 13.09
C ILE A 47 -12.23 -9.87 12.70
N PHE A 48 -12.94 -9.32 11.71
CA PHE A 48 -14.20 -9.88 11.26
C PHE A 48 -14.05 -11.31 10.72
N PHE A 49 -13.04 -11.56 9.88
CA PHE A 49 -12.78 -12.90 9.37
C PHE A 49 -12.41 -13.87 10.48
N GLN A 50 -11.52 -13.50 11.39
CA GLN A 50 -11.11 -14.38 12.49
C GLN A 50 -12.27 -14.72 13.41
N GLN A 51 -13.14 -13.77 13.71
CA GLN A 51 -14.21 -13.97 14.68
C GLN A 51 -15.43 -14.69 14.08
N TYR A 52 -15.78 -14.42 12.83
CA TYR A 52 -17.07 -14.85 12.28
C TYR A 52 -16.98 -15.83 11.11
N ILE A 53 -15.89 -15.84 10.36
CA ILE A 53 -15.79 -16.63 9.14
C ILE A 53 -14.84 -17.81 9.33
N THR A 54 -13.65 -17.58 9.88
CA THR A 54 -12.61 -18.60 10.00
C THR A 54 -11.98 -18.62 11.39
N PRO A 55 -12.76 -18.93 12.44
CA PRO A 55 -12.25 -18.97 13.83
C PRO A 55 -11.09 -19.96 13.99
N ASP A 56 -11.06 -21.04 13.20
CA ASP A 56 -10.03 -22.07 13.23
C ASP A 56 -8.83 -21.76 12.31
N TYR A 57 -8.72 -20.53 11.82
CA TYR A 57 -7.68 -20.13 10.85
C TYR A 57 -7.68 -20.96 9.56
N SER A 58 -8.85 -21.47 9.19
CA SER A 58 -9.05 -22.22 7.94
C SER A 58 -9.02 -21.30 6.70
N TRP A 59 -9.15 -21.88 5.53
CA TRP A 59 -9.21 -21.10 4.30
C TRP A 59 -10.61 -20.49 4.08
N PRO A 60 -10.72 -19.20 3.66
CA PRO A 60 -9.65 -18.22 3.50
C PRO A 60 -9.17 -17.67 4.85
N SER A 61 -7.84 -17.66 5.05
CA SER A 61 -7.28 -17.04 6.27
C SER A 61 -7.62 -15.54 6.33
N PRO A 62 -7.58 -14.90 7.52
CA PRO A 62 -7.92 -13.48 7.64
C PRO A 62 -7.18 -12.54 6.67
N PRO A 63 -5.85 -12.67 6.42
CA PRO A 63 -5.17 -11.88 5.40
C PRO A 63 -5.70 -12.13 3.98
N GLN A 64 -5.95 -13.38 3.61
CA GLN A 64 -6.53 -13.70 2.30
C GLN A 64 -7.94 -13.13 2.13
N GLY A 65 -8.76 -13.23 3.17
CA GLY A 65 -10.08 -12.60 3.21
C GLY A 65 -10.01 -11.08 3.06
N ALA A 66 -9.04 -10.44 3.69
CA ALA A 66 -8.83 -9.00 3.59
C ALA A 66 -8.41 -8.57 2.18
N ILE A 67 -7.50 -9.31 1.52
CA ILE A 67 -7.15 -9.05 0.12
C ILE A 67 -8.35 -9.25 -0.81
N LEU A 68 -9.11 -10.33 -0.67
CA LEU A 68 -10.30 -10.55 -1.47
C LEU A 68 -11.33 -9.43 -1.29
N THR A 69 -11.56 -9.01 -0.04
CA THR A 69 -12.45 -7.88 0.26
C THR A 69 -11.93 -6.57 -0.35
N SER A 70 -10.63 -6.31 -0.26
CA SER A 70 -10.03 -5.10 -0.85
C SER A 70 -10.08 -5.12 -2.37
N LEU A 71 -9.97 -6.28 -3.02
CA LEU A 71 -10.15 -6.42 -4.48
C LEU A 71 -11.59 -6.13 -4.92
N ILE A 72 -12.57 -6.63 -4.18
CA ILE A 72 -14.00 -6.33 -4.46
C ILE A 72 -14.27 -4.84 -4.26
N LEU A 73 -13.71 -4.23 -3.21
CA LEU A 73 -13.89 -2.83 -2.89
C LEU A 73 -12.85 -1.91 -3.56
N SER A 74 -12.03 -2.44 -4.47
CA SER A 74 -10.91 -1.68 -5.07
C SER A 74 -11.33 -0.39 -5.78
N PRO A 75 -12.49 -0.28 -6.46
CA PRO A 75 -12.91 1.01 -6.99
C PRO A 75 -13.16 2.04 -5.87
N LEU A 76 -13.82 1.63 -4.78
CA LEU A 76 -14.09 2.51 -3.65
C LEU A 76 -12.80 2.95 -2.96
N LEU A 77 -11.88 2.01 -2.70
CA LEU A 77 -10.57 2.30 -2.10
C LEU A 77 -9.75 3.24 -2.98
N TYR A 78 -9.79 3.03 -4.30
CA TYR A 78 -9.10 3.89 -5.25
C TYR A 78 -9.60 5.33 -5.19
N PHE A 79 -10.90 5.57 -5.31
CA PHE A 79 -11.47 6.91 -5.30
C PHE A 79 -11.34 7.61 -3.93
N THR A 80 -11.26 6.87 -2.84
CA THR A 80 -11.13 7.45 -1.49
C THR A 80 -9.68 7.71 -1.10
N LEU A 81 -8.76 6.80 -1.41
CA LEU A 81 -7.37 6.86 -0.96
C LEU A 81 -6.43 7.50 -1.98
N VAL A 82 -6.54 7.12 -3.27
CA VAL A 82 -5.62 7.60 -4.31
C VAL A 82 -6.08 8.94 -4.87
N ARG A 83 -7.40 9.12 -5.05
CA ARG A 83 -8.00 10.38 -5.56
C ARG A 83 -7.43 10.86 -6.89
N ASP A 84 -7.07 9.93 -7.78
CA ASP A 84 -6.59 10.25 -9.12
C ASP A 84 -7.77 10.58 -10.05
N GLU A 85 -7.69 11.68 -10.77
CA GLU A 85 -8.72 12.12 -11.73
C GLU A 85 -8.80 11.21 -12.97
N ALA A 86 -7.73 10.49 -13.28
CA ALA A 86 -7.63 9.69 -14.50
C ALA A 86 -8.46 8.38 -14.48
N SER A 87 -9.17 8.09 -13.40
CA SER A 87 -10.07 6.91 -13.28
C SER A 87 -9.41 5.56 -13.64
N ARG A 88 -8.14 5.39 -13.30
CA ARG A 88 -7.35 4.17 -13.57
C ARG A 88 -7.45 3.14 -12.44
N TRP A 89 -8.63 2.95 -11.89
CA TRP A 89 -8.86 2.03 -10.78
C TRP A 89 -8.47 0.58 -11.09
N TYR A 90 -8.50 0.17 -12.36
CA TYR A 90 -8.10 -1.18 -12.78
C TYR A 90 -6.59 -1.42 -12.59
N GLU A 91 -5.74 -0.40 -12.81
CA GLU A 91 -4.30 -0.50 -12.51
C GLU A 91 -4.06 -0.68 -11.02
N TYR A 92 -4.81 0.05 -10.21
CA TYR A 92 -4.80 -0.09 -8.75
C TYR A 92 -5.23 -1.49 -8.31
N SER A 93 -6.30 -2.04 -8.91
CA SER A 93 -6.78 -3.39 -8.62
C SER A 93 -5.75 -4.45 -8.99
N LEU A 94 -5.05 -4.29 -10.12
CA LEU A 94 -3.94 -5.17 -10.50
C LEU A 94 -2.78 -5.08 -9.49
N GLY A 95 -2.50 -3.88 -9.00
CA GLY A 95 -1.52 -3.66 -7.94
C GLY A 95 -1.89 -4.37 -6.64
N LEU A 96 -3.16 -4.34 -6.24
CA LEU A 96 -3.67 -5.09 -5.08
C LEU A 96 -3.59 -6.61 -5.30
N ALA A 97 -3.89 -7.08 -6.52
CA ALA A 97 -3.93 -8.50 -6.83
C ALA A 97 -2.54 -9.15 -6.81
N LEU A 98 -1.48 -8.43 -7.16
CA LEU A 98 -0.14 -8.99 -7.27
C LEU A 98 0.41 -9.54 -5.95
N PRO A 99 0.48 -8.80 -4.84
CA PRO A 99 0.85 -9.36 -3.54
C PRO A 99 -0.16 -10.41 -3.07
N GLY A 100 -1.45 -10.20 -3.30
CA GLY A 100 -2.49 -11.16 -2.95
C GLY A 100 -2.27 -12.52 -3.62
N LEU A 101 -1.87 -12.55 -4.89
CA LEU A 101 -1.51 -13.78 -5.60
C LEU A 101 -0.27 -14.44 -5.00
N ILE A 102 0.75 -13.67 -4.63
CA ILE A 102 1.96 -14.18 -3.99
C ILE A 102 1.61 -14.85 -2.65
N PHE A 103 0.83 -14.19 -1.80
CA PHE A 103 0.40 -14.73 -0.51
C PHE A 103 -0.49 -15.96 -0.67
N PHE A 104 -1.37 -15.96 -1.67
CA PHE A 104 -2.18 -17.12 -2.01
C PHE A 104 -1.32 -18.33 -2.42
N MET A 105 -0.34 -18.13 -3.31
CA MET A 105 0.57 -19.17 -3.74
C MET A 105 1.43 -19.72 -2.58
N MET A 106 1.86 -18.86 -1.67
CA MET A 106 2.61 -19.26 -0.47
C MET A 106 1.82 -20.23 0.40
N TRP A 107 0.51 -20.04 0.52
CA TRP A 107 -0.36 -20.90 1.32
C TRP A 107 -0.42 -22.35 0.80
N PHE A 108 -0.46 -22.54 -0.53
CA PHE A 108 -0.64 -23.84 -1.14
C PHE A 108 0.67 -24.62 -1.41
N SER A 109 1.79 -23.96 -1.40
CA SER A 109 3.04 -24.54 -1.95
C SER A 109 4.06 -24.97 -0.90
N GLY A 110 3.73 -24.92 0.39
CA GLY A 110 4.61 -25.38 1.48
C GLY A 110 5.81 -24.47 1.75
N TRP A 111 6.75 -24.96 2.56
CA TRP A 111 7.87 -24.17 3.08
C TRP A 111 8.77 -23.54 2.01
N GLY A 112 8.99 -24.24 0.90
CA GLY A 112 9.84 -23.71 -0.19
C GLY A 112 9.24 -22.47 -0.84
N ALA A 113 7.93 -22.45 -1.06
CA ALA A 113 7.24 -21.30 -1.60
C ALA A 113 7.10 -20.16 -0.57
N LEU A 114 7.04 -20.48 0.72
CA LEU A 114 7.08 -19.47 1.78
C LEU A 114 8.38 -18.67 1.69
N PHE A 115 9.53 -19.33 1.54
CA PHE A 115 10.82 -18.66 1.39
C PHE A 115 10.88 -17.84 0.08
N CYS A 116 10.57 -18.44 -1.05
CA CYS A 116 10.62 -17.77 -2.36
C CYS A 116 9.61 -16.62 -2.44
N GLY A 117 8.38 -16.84 -1.97
CA GLY A 117 7.34 -15.82 -1.92
C GLY A 117 7.67 -14.70 -0.93
N GLY A 118 8.20 -15.02 0.24
CA GLY A 118 8.66 -14.05 1.22
C GLY A 118 9.78 -13.17 0.69
N TYR A 119 10.77 -13.72 0.00
CA TYR A 119 11.80 -12.94 -0.68
C TYR A 119 11.22 -12.08 -1.81
N GLY A 120 10.32 -12.63 -2.61
CA GLY A 120 9.65 -11.88 -3.67
C GLY A 120 8.84 -10.70 -3.11
N ALA A 121 8.09 -10.91 -2.05
CA ALA A 121 7.34 -9.88 -1.35
C ALA A 121 8.26 -8.81 -0.76
N LEU A 122 9.39 -9.22 -0.14
CA LEU A 122 10.38 -8.29 0.41
C LEU A 122 11.01 -7.43 -0.69
N LEU A 123 11.43 -8.03 -1.79
CA LEU A 123 12.00 -7.29 -2.93
C LEU A 123 10.99 -6.33 -3.53
N LEU A 124 9.74 -6.74 -3.66
CA LEU A 124 8.67 -5.90 -4.16
C LEU A 124 8.42 -4.71 -3.20
N TRP A 125 8.41 -4.97 -1.89
CA TRP A 125 8.26 -3.93 -0.89
C TRP A 125 9.42 -2.93 -0.90
N VAL A 126 10.68 -3.41 -0.97
CA VAL A 126 11.86 -2.56 -1.09
C VAL A 126 11.79 -1.71 -2.35
N TRP A 127 11.45 -2.33 -3.50
CA TRP A 127 11.33 -1.61 -4.77
C TRP A 127 10.30 -0.49 -4.71
N ILE A 128 9.16 -0.70 -4.07
CA ILE A 128 8.12 0.33 -3.91
C ILE A 128 8.59 1.40 -2.93
N SER A 129 9.20 1.01 -1.82
CA SER A 129 9.67 1.93 -0.79
C SER A 129 10.74 2.90 -1.30
N THR A 130 11.61 2.45 -2.24
CA THR A 130 12.62 3.34 -2.85
C THR A 130 12.02 4.43 -3.74
N SER A 131 10.79 4.25 -4.20
CA SER A 131 10.08 5.22 -5.03
C SER A 131 9.23 6.21 -4.22
N TRP A 132 9.10 5.95 -2.91
CA TRP A 132 8.27 6.75 -2.02
C TRP A 132 8.89 8.13 -1.79
N GLY A 133 8.11 9.17 -2.00
CA GLY A 133 8.52 10.56 -1.76
C GLY A 133 9.23 11.25 -2.92
N ARG A 134 9.46 10.57 -4.05
CA ARG A 134 10.11 11.19 -5.22
C ARG A 134 9.14 11.68 -6.28
N TYR A 135 7.98 11.03 -6.44
CA TYR A 135 7.01 11.32 -7.50
C TYR A 135 5.61 10.89 -7.06
N GLU A 136 4.60 11.43 -7.71
CA GLU A 136 3.27 10.85 -7.70
C GLU A 136 3.36 9.40 -8.19
N LEU A 137 3.00 8.46 -7.34
CA LEU A 137 3.07 7.07 -7.70
C LEU A 137 1.93 6.71 -8.66
N PRO A 138 2.19 5.91 -9.70
CA PRO A 138 1.12 5.40 -10.54
C PRO A 138 0.17 4.53 -9.71
N PRO A 139 -1.13 4.46 -10.08
CA PRO A 139 -2.14 3.72 -9.33
C PRO A 139 -1.76 2.28 -9.00
N PHE A 140 -1.07 1.60 -9.91
CA PHE A 140 -0.55 0.25 -9.68
C PHE A 140 0.35 0.15 -8.43
N ARG A 141 1.26 1.11 -8.24
CA ARG A 141 2.16 1.11 -7.08
C ARG A 141 1.42 1.36 -5.76
N TYR A 142 0.44 2.25 -5.77
CA TYR A 142 -0.44 2.43 -4.62
C TYR A 142 -1.19 1.15 -4.28
N GLY A 143 -1.69 0.43 -5.29
CA GLY A 143 -2.35 -0.86 -5.11
C GLY A 143 -1.45 -1.88 -4.41
N VAL A 144 -0.22 -2.05 -4.88
CA VAL A 144 0.75 -2.96 -4.25
C VAL A 144 1.06 -2.53 -2.81
N TRP A 145 1.28 -1.25 -2.57
CA TRP A 145 1.56 -0.73 -1.23
C TRP A 145 0.39 -0.94 -0.26
N HIS A 146 -0.83 -0.64 -0.73
CA HIS A 146 -2.03 -0.85 0.08
C HIS A 146 -2.29 -2.32 0.36
N ALA A 147 -1.96 -3.24 -0.55
CA ALA A 147 -2.07 -4.67 -0.31
C ALA A 147 -1.20 -5.12 0.87
N PHE A 148 0.05 -4.68 0.95
CA PHE A 148 0.90 -4.96 2.11
C PHE A 148 0.34 -4.38 3.41
N ALA A 149 -0.15 -3.13 3.37
CA ALA A 149 -0.73 -2.51 4.55
C ALA A 149 -2.00 -3.24 5.02
N VAL A 150 -2.86 -3.65 4.07
CA VAL A 150 -4.05 -4.46 4.35
C VAL A 150 -3.68 -5.81 4.96
N ASP A 151 -2.69 -6.51 4.41
CA ASP A 151 -2.26 -7.81 4.93
C ASP A 151 -1.70 -7.71 6.35
N ILE A 152 -0.81 -6.75 6.59
CA ILE A 152 -0.24 -6.51 7.92
C ILE A 152 -1.35 -6.15 8.91
N GLY A 153 -2.27 -5.30 8.49
CA GLY A 153 -3.45 -4.94 9.29
C GLY A 153 -4.30 -6.15 9.63
N ALA A 154 -4.64 -6.96 8.63
CA ALA A 154 -5.49 -8.15 8.82
C ALA A 154 -4.85 -9.19 9.72
N PHE A 155 -3.56 -9.45 9.54
CA PHE A 155 -2.81 -10.34 10.43
C PHE A 155 -2.79 -9.81 11.86
N SER A 156 -2.55 -8.52 12.05
CA SER A 156 -2.55 -7.89 13.37
C SER A 156 -3.93 -7.95 14.03
N GLY A 157 -5.00 -7.73 13.25
CA GLY A 157 -6.38 -7.84 13.74
C GLY A 157 -6.75 -9.27 14.16
N ALA A 158 -6.35 -10.26 13.37
CA ALA A 158 -6.56 -11.67 13.69
C ALA A 158 -5.79 -12.09 14.93
N LEU A 159 -4.53 -11.66 15.08
CA LEU A 159 -3.73 -11.90 16.29
C LEU A 159 -4.35 -11.26 17.51
N LEU A 160 -4.92 -10.07 17.39
CA LEU A 160 -5.60 -9.39 18.47
C LEU A 160 -6.77 -10.23 18.97
N VAL A 161 -7.65 -10.69 18.08
CA VAL A 161 -8.80 -11.57 18.44
C VAL A 161 -8.30 -12.83 19.12
N TYR A 162 -7.31 -13.49 18.55
CA TYR A 162 -6.73 -14.71 19.10
C TYR A 162 -6.14 -14.49 20.52
N SER A 163 -5.44 -13.36 20.73
CA SER A 163 -4.78 -13.07 22.01
C SER A 163 -5.77 -12.71 23.13
N ILE A 164 -6.92 -12.14 22.79
CA ILE A 164 -7.96 -11.75 23.77
C ILE A 164 -8.92 -12.92 24.07
N GLY A 165 -8.89 -13.96 23.22
CA GLY A 165 -9.77 -15.13 23.38
C GLY A 165 -11.24 -14.84 23.04
N LEU A 166 -11.45 -13.88 22.12
CA LEU A 166 -12.77 -13.54 21.60
C LEU A 166 -13.17 -14.49 20.46
#